data_bed5470f2c22f71cdb992a5d47fe378e
#
_entry.id   bed5470f2c22f71cdb992a5d47fe378e
#
_cell.length_a   1.000
_cell.length_b   1.000
_cell.length_c   1.000
_cell.angle_alpha   90.00
_cell.angle_beta   90.00
_cell.angle_gamma   90.00
#
_symmetry.space_group_name_H-M   'P 1'
#
loop_
_entity.id
_entity.type
_entity.pdbx_description
1 polymer ?
#
loop_
_entity_poly.entity_id
_entity_poly.type
_entity_poly.pdbx_seq_one_letter_code
_entity_poly.pdbx_strand_id
1 'polypeptide(L)'
;MGRHVANLGAVAGLLGLAIATASASVGSGPAAPVGAGARSRANQYAGRALAGRLLASASLPPGSVPLPRAPTRSLAVPQQAPATGDLVDVKAYFLVPIGAASCRRFLAAHPPPGTVSTGGGTSGGPGVPTLLSMTFGLARLPAFAQVADLEYSLQGAPGQRAYLRLDAQVVWRPVRSPSTMIPRSDRVAIAEIRGSGGGTGLEPRILLIRRGFLAKLIADVNSEPTVAPGRVGCGLVDQEADINFFSLAPTSLPNASIQIEVNCAAFQLKTPRGAVELQSQPTVGLLATIFLAGARKYA
;
A
#
# COMPACT_ATOMS: atom_id res chain seq x y z
N MET A 1 -13.00 -23.71 60.80
CA MET A 1 -13.43 -22.39 61.32
C MET A 1 -12.47 -21.34 60.76
N GLY A 2 -12.98 -20.24 60.24
CA GLY A 2 -12.21 -19.05 59.88
C GLY A 2 -12.16 -18.76 58.37
N ARG A 3 -13.25 -18.23 57.79
CA ARG A 3 -13.30 -17.59 56.46
C ARG A 3 -12.70 -16.18 56.59
N HIS A 4 -11.73 -15.85 55.76
CA HIS A 4 -11.44 -14.44 55.44
C HIS A 4 -11.59 -14.23 53.94
N VAL A 5 -12.63 -13.52 53.61
CA VAL A 5 -12.92 -12.96 52.27
C VAL A 5 -12.22 -11.58 52.25
N ALA A 6 -11.24 -11.40 51.40
CA ALA A 6 -10.66 -10.10 51.10
C ALA A 6 -11.23 -9.55 49.81
N ASN A 7 -12.06 -8.56 49.91
CA ASN A 7 -12.54 -7.69 48.84
C ASN A 7 -11.37 -6.89 48.26
N LEU A 8 -11.06 -7.06 46.98
CA LEU A 8 -10.20 -6.13 46.23
C LEU A 8 -11.09 -5.28 45.30
N GLY A 9 -11.19 -4.01 45.70
CA GLY A 9 -11.94 -3.00 44.99
C GLY A 9 -11.36 -2.69 43.62
N ALA A 10 -12.24 -2.65 42.64
CA ALA A 10 -11.98 -2.18 41.29
C ALA A 10 -11.83 -0.65 41.32
N VAL A 11 -10.68 -0.13 40.96
CA VAL A 11 -10.47 1.28 40.63
C VAL A 11 -10.64 1.43 39.12
N ALA A 12 -11.85 1.82 38.73
CA ALA A 12 -12.14 2.25 37.36
C ALA A 12 -11.73 3.72 37.22
N GLY A 13 -10.57 3.97 36.61
CA GLY A 13 -10.15 5.29 36.18
C GLY A 13 -10.84 5.68 34.86
N LEU A 14 -11.93 6.43 34.94
CA LEU A 14 -12.58 7.11 33.83
C LEU A 14 -11.73 8.33 33.43
N LEU A 15 -10.96 8.19 32.35
CA LEU A 15 -10.44 9.35 31.61
C LEU A 15 -11.56 9.88 30.72
N GLY A 16 -12.24 10.90 31.17
CA GLY A 16 -13.23 11.64 30.40
C GLY A 16 -12.54 12.50 29.34
N LEU A 17 -12.65 12.08 28.08
CA LEU A 17 -12.28 12.90 26.93
C LEU A 17 -13.48 13.78 26.57
N ALA A 18 -13.43 15.07 26.97
CA ALA A 18 -14.44 16.05 26.59
C ALA A 18 -14.34 16.33 25.09
N ILE A 19 -15.27 15.79 24.30
CA ILE A 19 -15.44 16.16 22.90
C ILE A 19 -16.32 17.41 22.87
N ALA A 20 -15.72 18.56 22.61
CA ALA A 20 -16.46 19.79 22.32
C ALA A 20 -17.10 19.67 20.94
N THR A 21 -18.41 19.45 20.90
CA THR A 21 -19.22 19.53 19.66
C THR A 21 -19.50 21.00 19.35
N ALA A 22 -18.66 21.61 18.52
CA ALA A 22 -19.00 22.88 17.88
C ALA A 22 -19.97 22.61 16.71
N SER A 23 -21.25 22.82 16.92
CA SER A 23 -22.26 22.83 15.87
C SER A 23 -22.17 24.14 15.11
N ALA A 24 -21.36 24.16 14.02
CA ALA A 24 -21.40 25.24 13.04
C ALA A 24 -22.44 24.88 11.97
N SER A 25 -23.57 25.55 11.96
CA SER A 25 -24.54 25.54 10.87
C SER A 25 -23.92 26.24 9.66
N VAL A 26 -23.35 25.48 8.73
CA VAL A 26 -22.83 25.98 7.46
C VAL A 26 -23.95 25.93 6.42
N GLY A 27 -24.31 27.09 5.91
CA GLY A 27 -25.23 27.21 4.77
C GLY A 27 -24.74 26.41 3.57
N SER A 28 -25.63 25.60 2.99
CA SER A 28 -25.39 24.73 1.85
C SER A 28 -25.33 25.51 0.52
N GLY A 29 -24.26 26.28 0.32
CA GLY A 29 -23.86 26.65 -1.01
C GLY A 29 -23.14 25.47 -1.70
N PRO A 30 -23.18 25.35 -3.06
CA PRO A 30 -22.44 24.31 -3.75
C PRO A 30 -20.96 24.44 -3.41
N ALA A 31 -20.44 23.44 -2.69
CA ALA A 31 -19.04 23.41 -2.27
C ALA A 31 -18.15 23.48 -3.52
N ALA A 32 -17.26 24.47 -3.59
CA ALA A 32 -16.26 24.55 -4.65
C ALA A 32 -15.47 23.20 -4.70
N PRO A 33 -15.12 22.71 -5.89
CA PRO A 33 -14.44 21.41 -6.03
C PRO A 33 -13.12 21.44 -5.25
N VAL A 34 -13.05 20.62 -4.22
CA VAL A 34 -11.86 20.48 -3.38
C VAL A 34 -10.70 20.05 -4.27
N GLY A 35 -9.63 20.87 -4.35
CA GLY A 35 -8.47 20.56 -5.18
C GLY A 35 -7.80 19.23 -4.82
N ALA A 36 -7.14 18.59 -5.79
CA ALA A 36 -6.47 17.29 -5.61
C ALA A 36 -5.53 17.26 -4.39
N GLY A 37 -4.80 18.37 -4.15
CA GLY A 37 -3.91 18.47 -2.99
C GLY A 37 -4.62 18.47 -1.64
N ALA A 38 -5.81 19.07 -1.54
CA ALA A 38 -6.60 19.04 -0.32
C ALA A 38 -7.17 17.64 -0.05
N ARG A 39 -7.62 16.94 -1.11
CA ARG A 39 -8.06 15.53 -0.99
C ARG A 39 -6.92 14.59 -0.63
N SER A 40 -5.73 14.79 -1.20
CA SER A 40 -4.54 14.00 -0.81
C SER A 40 -4.20 14.18 0.67
N ARG A 41 -4.24 15.41 1.19
CA ARG A 41 -4.07 15.66 2.63
C ARG A 41 -5.15 14.97 3.46
N ALA A 42 -6.42 15.00 3.04
CA ALA A 42 -7.50 14.29 3.71
C ALA A 42 -7.23 12.77 3.76
N ASN A 43 -6.76 12.16 2.66
CA ASN A 43 -6.38 10.76 2.63
C ASN A 43 -5.20 10.46 3.57
N GLN A 44 -4.21 11.33 3.66
CA GLN A 44 -3.10 11.20 4.60
C GLN A 44 -3.57 11.24 6.06
N TYR A 45 -4.46 12.18 6.42
CA TYR A 45 -5.04 12.24 7.76
C TYR A 45 -5.89 11.01 8.07
N ALA A 46 -6.69 10.55 7.12
CA ALA A 46 -7.45 9.31 7.27
C ALA A 46 -6.53 8.10 7.46
N GLY A 47 -5.40 8.06 6.74
CA GLY A 47 -4.35 7.04 6.90
C GLY A 47 -3.77 7.03 8.30
N ARG A 48 -3.45 8.20 8.87
CA ARG A 48 -2.96 8.31 10.26
C ARG A 48 -3.98 7.84 11.28
N ALA A 49 -5.24 8.23 11.12
CA ALA A 49 -6.32 7.79 12.00
C ALA A 49 -6.52 6.27 11.91
N LEU A 50 -6.40 5.69 10.71
CA LEU A 50 -6.50 4.24 10.51
C LEU A 50 -5.33 3.51 11.17
N ALA A 51 -4.08 3.97 10.99
CA ALA A 51 -2.91 3.38 11.63
C ALA A 51 -3.04 3.41 13.17
N GLY A 52 -3.50 4.52 13.74
CA GLY A 52 -3.78 4.60 15.17
C GLY A 52 -4.82 3.58 15.66
N ARG A 53 -5.92 3.39 14.90
CA ARG A 53 -6.94 2.37 15.24
C ARG A 53 -6.39 0.95 15.10
N LEU A 54 -5.63 0.65 14.06
CA LEU A 54 -5.00 -0.66 13.88
C LEU A 54 -4.07 -0.97 15.05
N LEU A 55 -3.22 -0.02 15.44
CA LEU A 55 -2.34 -0.19 16.59
C LEU A 55 -3.12 -0.43 17.88
N ALA A 56 -4.20 0.33 18.10
CA ALA A 56 -5.06 0.19 19.28
C ALA A 56 -5.84 -1.13 19.30
N SER A 57 -6.11 -1.74 18.13
CA SER A 57 -6.80 -3.03 18.02
C SER A 57 -5.87 -4.24 18.18
N ALA A 58 -4.56 -4.01 18.35
CA ALA A 58 -3.58 -5.08 18.48
C ALA A 58 -3.87 -5.98 19.67
N SER A 59 -3.94 -7.28 19.43
CA SER A 59 -4.02 -8.28 20.49
C SER A 59 -2.66 -8.42 21.15
N LEU A 60 -2.62 -8.29 22.47
CA LEU A 60 -1.40 -8.47 23.27
C LEU A 60 -1.60 -9.57 24.30
N PRO A 61 -0.58 -10.40 24.58
CA PRO A 61 -0.62 -11.35 25.68
C PRO A 61 -0.89 -10.62 27.00
N PRO A 62 -1.72 -11.17 27.91
CA PRO A 62 -1.96 -10.61 29.23
C PRO A 62 -0.66 -10.33 29.98
N GLY A 63 -0.58 -9.18 30.68
CA GLY A 63 0.62 -8.78 31.42
C GLY A 63 1.73 -8.16 30.53
N SER A 64 1.45 -7.86 29.25
CA SER A 64 2.37 -7.10 28.41
C SER A 64 2.54 -5.68 28.97
N VAL A 65 3.79 -5.21 29.06
CA VAL A 65 4.16 -3.90 29.61
C VAL A 65 4.68 -3.01 28.49
N PRO A 66 4.11 -1.80 28.26
CA PRO A 66 4.61 -0.89 27.26
C PRO A 66 6.02 -0.38 27.58
N LEU A 67 6.82 -0.21 26.54
CA LEU A 67 8.17 0.34 26.60
C LEU A 67 8.23 1.68 25.87
N PRO A 68 8.93 2.69 26.41
CA PRO A 68 8.96 4.03 25.83
C PRO A 68 9.80 4.12 24.53
N ARG A 69 10.66 3.14 24.28
CA ARG A 69 11.57 3.09 23.12
C ARG A 69 11.91 1.67 22.73
N ALA A 70 12.53 1.53 21.58
CA ALA A 70 13.03 0.23 21.10
C ALA A 70 13.98 -0.40 22.13
N PRO A 71 13.70 -1.62 22.59
CA PRO A 71 14.52 -2.30 23.60
C PRO A 71 15.85 -2.81 23.04
N THR A 72 15.93 -3.02 21.74
CA THR A 72 17.14 -3.50 21.05
C THR A 72 17.30 -2.78 19.71
N ARG A 73 18.53 -2.79 19.17
CA ARG A 73 18.81 -2.24 17.85
C ARG A 73 18.05 -2.95 16.73
N SER A 74 17.87 -4.26 16.83
CA SER A 74 17.13 -5.07 15.85
C SER A 74 15.65 -4.72 15.78
N LEU A 75 15.07 -4.23 16.87
CA LEU A 75 13.68 -3.77 16.92
C LEU A 75 13.54 -2.25 16.71
N ALA A 76 14.64 -1.52 16.44
CA ALA A 76 14.55 -0.09 16.18
C ALA A 76 13.94 0.24 14.81
N VAL A 77 14.05 -0.68 13.85
CA VAL A 77 13.48 -0.56 12.50
C VAL A 77 12.45 -1.65 12.25
N PRO A 78 11.40 -1.42 11.44
CA PRO A 78 10.46 -2.46 11.05
C PRO A 78 11.15 -3.54 10.21
N GLN A 79 10.66 -4.77 10.25
CA GLN A 79 11.18 -5.85 9.41
C GLN A 79 10.77 -5.69 7.95
N GLN A 80 9.60 -5.10 7.74
CA GLN A 80 9.08 -4.77 6.43
C GLN A 80 8.51 -3.35 6.48
N ALA A 81 8.92 -2.52 5.55
CA ALA A 81 8.34 -1.20 5.37
C ALA A 81 8.22 -0.91 3.88
N PRO A 82 7.04 -0.50 3.40
CA PRO A 82 6.90 0.00 2.04
C PRO A 82 7.82 1.19 1.79
N ALA A 83 8.64 1.12 0.74
CA ALA A 83 9.56 2.20 0.36
C ALA A 83 8.80 3.31 -0.37
N THR A 84 7.99 4.07 0.35
CA THR A 84 7.16 5.14 -0.23
C THR A 84 7.02 6.32 0.71
N GLY A 85 6.94 7.53 0.13
CA GLY A 85 6.61 8.76 0.86
C GLY A 85 5.17 8.83 1.35
N ASP A 86 4.29 7.94 0.85
CA ASP A 86 2.87 7.89 1.20
C ASP A 86 2.60 6.94 2.39
N LEU A 87 3.65 6.48 3.06
CA LEU A 87 3.56 5.64 4.24
C LEU A 87 3.27 6.46 5.50
N VAL A 88 2.27 6.03 6.24
CA VAL A 88 2.10 6.34 7.66
C VAL A 88 2.50 5.11 8.45
N ASP A 89 3.47 5.24 9.35
CA ASP A 89 3.92 4.21 10.26
C ASP A 89 3.77 4.70 11.71
N VAL A 90 2.90 4.02 12.48
CA VAL A 90 2.69 4.28 13.91
C VAL A 90 3.13 3.03 14.66
N LYS A 91 4.04 3.21 15.61
CA LYS A 91 4.70 2.10 16.29
C LYS A 91 4.54 2.13 17.80
N ALA A 92 4.64 0.93 18.40
CA ALA A 92 4.71 0.75 19.85
C ALA A 92 5.64 -0.40 20.20
N TYR A 93 6.13 -0.41 21.42
CA TYR A 93 7.03 -1.45 21.95
C TYR A 93 6.50 -2.01 23.26
N PHE A 94 6.71 -3.30 23.49
CA PHE A 94 6.25 -4.00 24.69
C PHE A 94 7.28 -5.02 25.16
N LEU A 95 7.31 -5.22 26.46
CA LEU A 95 7.88 -6.41 27.09
C LEU A 95 6.73 -7.39 27.35
N VAL A 96 6.80 -8.57 26.77
CA VAL A 96 5.77 -9.61 26.86
C VAL A 96 6.22 -10.68 27.84
N PRO A 97 5.35 -11.15 28.77
CA PRO A 97 5.73 -12.07 29.85
C PRO A 97 5.95 -13.53 29.38
N ILE A 98 5.83 -13.81 28.08
CA ILE A 98 6.03 -15.12 27.48
C ILE A 98 7.09 -15.06 26.38
N GLY A 99 7.77 -16.18 26.12
CA GLY A 99 8.82 -16.24 25.10
C GLY A 99 8.31 -15.99 23.68
N ALA A 100 9.20 -15.56 22.77
CA ALA A 100 8.86 -15.11 21.42
C ALA A 100 8.03 -16.13 20.63
N ALA A 101 8.40 -17.42 20.67
CA ALA A 101 7.65 -18.49 19.99
C ALA A 101 6.23 -18.68 20.55
N SER A 102 6.06 -18.56 21.87
CA SER A 102 4.74 -18.64 22.53
C SER A 102 3.91 -17.41 22.24
N CYS A 103 4.54 -16.22 22.22
CA CYS A 103 3.89 -14.98 21.82
C CYS A 103 3.39 -15.06 20.37
N ARG A 104 4.21 -15.56 19.45
CA ARG A 104 3.79 -15.76 18.05
C ARG A 104 2.56 -16.67 17.95
N ARG A 105 2.51 -17.79 18.70
CA ARG A 105 1.32 -18.67 18.73
C ARG A 105 0.09 -17.97 19.29
N PHE A 106 0.26 -17.17 20.35
CA PHE A 106 -0.82 -16.38 20.91
C PHE A 106 -1.39 -15.40 19.88
N LEU A 107 -0.54 -14.63 19.19
CA LEU A 107 -0.95 -13.66 18.16
C LEU A 107 -1.65 -14.36 16.98
N ALA A 108 -1.17 -15.52 16.55
CA ALA A 108 -1.82 -16.30 15.49
C ALA A 108 -3.23 -16.76 15.88
N ALA A 109 -3.45 -17.09 17.17
CA ALA A 109 -4.75 -17.49 17.69
C ALA A 109 -5.69 -16.31 17.97
N HIS A 110 -5.17 -15.09 18.05
CA HIS A 110 -5.92 -13.87 18.39
C HIS A 110 -5.64 -12.76 17.37
N PRO A 111 -6.01 -12.95 16.09
CA PRO A 111 -5.82 -11.91 15.08
C PRO A 111 -6.60 -10.64 15.43
N PRO A 112 -6.08 -9.45 15.11
CA PRO A 112 -6.82 -8.20 15.30
C PRO A 112 -8.16 -8.23 14.54
N PRO A 113 -9.22 -7.62 15.08
CA PRO A 113 -10.54 -7.63 14.44
C PRO A 113 -10.50 -7.07 13.01
N GLY A 114 -11.15 -7.75 12.08
CA GLY A 114 -11.26 -7.34 10.67
C GLY A 114 -9.98 -7.49 9.85
N THR A 115 -8.99 -8.23 10.36
CA THR A 115 -7.73 -8.50 9.66
C THR A 115 -7.63 -9.96 9.24
N VAL A 116 -6.74 -10.23 8.28
CA VAL A 116 -6.31 -11.56 7.85
C VAL A 116 -4.79 -11.63 7.90
N SER A 117 -4.23 -12.81 8.17
CA SER A 117 -2.78 -13.00 8.09
C SER A 117 -2.32 -12.86 6.64
N THR A 118 -1.38 -11.95 6.40
CA THR A 118 -0.83 -11.66 5.06
C THR A 118 0.63 -12.05 4.93
N GLY A 119 1.29 -12.37 6.05
CA GLY A 119 2.69 -12.76 6.01
C GLY A 119 3.27 -13.06 7.37
N GLY A 120 4.53 -13.39 7.34
CA GLY A 120 5.34 -13.62 8.51
C GLY A 120 6.59 -14.41 8.16
N GLY A 121 7.55 -14.41 9.06
CA GLY A 121 8.82 -15.06 8.79
C GLY A 121 9.70 -15.17 10.01
N THR A 122 10.91 -15.59 9.74
CA THR A 122 12.01 -15.60 10.70
C THR A 122 13.21 -15.00 10.00
N SER A 123 13.83 -14.05 10.62
CA SER A 123 15.10 -13.45 10.18
C SER A 123 16.13 -13.60 11.29
N GLY A 124 17.41 -13.71 10.90
CA GLY A 124 18.52 -13.88 11.81
C GLY A 124 19.66 -14.61 11.13
N GLY A 125 20.78 -14.76 11.82
CA GLY A 125 21.97 -15.43 11.31
C GLY A 125 23.01 -15.60 12.39
N PRO A 126 24.20 -16.12 12.08
CA PRO A 126 25.29 -16.25 13.04
C PRO A 126 25.61 -14.88 13.66
N GLY A 127 25.51 -14.77 15.00
CA GLY A 127 25.75 -13.53 15.74
C GLY A 127 24.64 -12.48 15.65
N VAL A 128 23.57 -12.74 14.90
CA VAL A 128 22.42 -11.83 14.79
C VAL A 128 21.24 -12.42 15.54
N PRO A 129 20.58 -11.67 16.44
CA PRO A 129 19.41 -12.15 17.15
C PRO A 129 18.30 -12.61 16.20
N THR A 130 17.69 -13.75 16.49
CA THR A 130 16.52 -14.21 15.75
C THR A 130 15.33 -13.30 16.00
N LEU A 131 14.71 -12.82 14.93
CA LEU A 131 13.45 -12.10 14.92
C LEU A 131 12.37 -12.98 14.29
N LEU A 132 11.22 -13.03 14.93
CA LEU A 132 10.01 -13.66 14.37
C LEU A 132 9.07 -12.52 13.97
N SER A 133 8.53 -12.57 12.78
CA SER A 133 7.55 -11.58 12.32
C SER A 133 6.21 -12.25 11.99
N MET A 134 5.14 -11.45 12.11
CA MET A 134 3.79 -11.75 11.64
C MET A 134 3.15 -10.47 11.15
N THR A 135 2.42 -10.56 10.05
CA THR A 135 1.72 -9.42 9.46
C THR A 135 0.25 -9.77 9.27
N PHE A 136 -0.61 -8.85 9.68
CA PHE A 136 -2.05 -8.92 9.49
C PHE A 136 -2.51 -7.72 8.70
N GLY A 137 -3.09 -7.95 7.52
CA GLY A 137 -3.66 -6.92 6.68
C GLY A 137 -5.17 -6.79 6.90
N LEU A 138 -5.73 -5.61 6.69
CA LEU A 138 -7.18 -5.43 6.68
C LEU A 138 -7.82 -6.26 5.57
N ALA A 139 -8.82 -7.06 5.91
CA ALA A 139 -9.59 -7.86 4.95
C ALA A 139 -10.31 -7.01 3.89
N ARG A 140 -10.62 -5.76 4.24
CA ARG A 140 -11.21 -4.76 3.32
C ARG A 140 -10.51 -3.43 3.50
N LEU A 141 -9.84 -2.97 2.46
CA LEU A 141 -9.18 -1.67 2.44
C LEU A 141 -10.19 -0.55 2.17
N PRO A 142 -10.15 0.55 2.92
CA PRO A 142 -10.90 1.74 2.56
C PRO A 142 -10.34 2.35 1.27
N ALA A 143 -11.18 3.09 0.51
CA ALA A 143 -10.82 3.63 -0.80
C ALA A 143 -9.57 4.53 -0.80
N PHE A 144 -9.27 5.17 0.33
CA PHE A 144 -8.11 6.04 0.49
C PHE A 144 -6.80 5.28 0.80
N ALA A 145 -6.83 3.96 1.02
CA ALA A 145 -5.64 3.18 1.36
C ALA A 145 -5.31 2.14 0.29
N GLN A 146 -4.02 1.90 0.08
CA GLN A 146 -3.49 0.81 -0.74
C GLN A 146 -3.06 -0.37 0.11
N VAL A 147 -2.62 -0.08 1.34
CA VAL A 147 -2.22 -1.05 2.35
C VAL A 147 -2.65 -0.55 3.71
N ALA A 148 -3.02 -1.47 4.55
CA ALA A 148 -3.24 -1.23 5.96
C ALA A 148 -2.90 -2.51 6.71
N ASP A 149 -1.68 -2.57 7.21
CA ASP A 149 -1.08 -3.74 7.83
C ASP A 149 -0.70 -3.43 9.29
N LEU A 150 -0.80 -4.45 10.13
CA LEU A 150 -0.23 -4.46 11.47
C LEU A 150 0.87 -5.53 11.50
N GLU A 151 2.12 -5.10 11.61
CA GLU A 151 3.27 -5.97 11.73
C GLU A 151 3.67 -6.15 13.19
N TYR A 152 3.91 -7.38 13.58
CA TYR A 152 4.46 -7.80 14.86
C TYR A 152 5.87 -8.32 14.64
N SER A 153 6.86 -7.71 15.27
CA SER A 153 8.26 -8.15 15.27
C SER A 153 8.66 -8.55 16.69
N LEU A 154 9.05 -9.80 16.87
CA LEU A 154 9.33 -10.43 18.16
C LEU A 154 10.80 -10.81 18.27
N GLN A 155 11.41 -10.50 19.41
CA GLN A 155 12.74 -10.94 19.79
C GLN A 155 12.73 -11.54 21.21
N GLY A 156 13.48 -12.63 21.43
CA GLY A 156 13.64 -13.20 22.77
C GLY A 156 14.25 -12.16 23.74
N ALA A 157 13.75 -12.16 24.97
CA ALA A 157 14.23 -11.37 26.08
C ALA A 157 14.63 -12.29 27.24
N PRO A 158 15.45 -11.83 28.20
CA PRO A 158 15.84 -12.63 29.39
C PRO A 158 14.64 -13.15 30.17
N GLY A 159 14.77 -14.31 30.80
CA GLY A 159 13.75 -14.90 31.67
C GLY A 159 12.51 -15.40 30.94
N GLN A 160 12.68 -16.02 29.79
CA GLN A 160 11.57 -16.58 28.96
C GLN A 160 10.50 -15.54 28.57
N ARG A 161 10.90 -14.29 28.40
CA ARG A 161 10.07 -13.18 27.94
C ARG A 161 10.38 -12.86 26.47
N ALA A 162 9.61 -11.95 25.90
CA ALA A 162 9.91 -11.41 24.57
C ALA A 162 9.79 -9.89 24.55
N TYR A 163 10.62 -9.27 23.75
CA TYR A 163 10.41 -7.91 23.26
C TYR A 163 9.54 -7.98 22.02
N LEU A 164 8.57 -7.10 21.94
CA LEU A 164 7.65 -6.97 20.83
C LEU A 164 7.68 -5.54 20.31
N ARG A 165 7.82 -5.40 19.01
CA ARG A 165 7.53 -4.18 18.27
C ARG A 165 6.26 -4.39 17.46
N LEU A 166 5.39 -3.40 17.48
CA LEU A 166 4.21 -3.26 16.61
C LEU A 166 4.41 -2.11 15.66
N ASP A 167 4.11 -2.31 14.39
CA ASP A 167 4.07 -1.26 13.37
C ASP A 167 2.71 -1.32 12.68
N ALA A 168 1.91 -0.26 12.84
CA ALA A 168 0.69 -0.08 12.07
C ALA A 168 1.01 0.78 10.85
N GLN A 169 1.10 0.13 9.71
CA GLN A 169 1.54 0.71 8.45
C GLN A 169 0.36 0.92 7.51
N VAL A 170 0.12 2.16 7.12
CA VAL A 170 -0.91 2.51 6.14
C VAL A 170 -0.27 3.28 5.00
N VAL A 171 -0.34 2.71 3.80
CA VAL A 171 0.00 3.44 2.58
C VAL A 171 -1.28 4.06 2.06
N TRP A 172 -1.37 5.39 2.14
CA TRP A 172 -2.53 6.14 1.65
C TRP A 172 -2.38 6.44 0.16
N ARG A 173 -3.53 6.66 -0.52
CA ARG A 173 -3.57 6.97 -1.95
C ARG A 173 -3.56 8.46 -2.16
N PRO A 174 -2.52 9.04 -2.80
CA PRO A 174 -2.60 10.42 -3.26
C PRO A 174 -3.69 10.55 -4.33
N VAL A 175 -4.37 11.68 -4.33
CA VAL A 175 -5.36 11.97 -5.38
C VAL A 175 -4.64 12.43 -6.62
N ARG A 176 -4.86 11.74 -7.72
CA ARG A 176 -4.22 11.98 -8.99
C ARG A 176 -4.52 13.40 -9.51
N SER A 177 -3.48 14.12 -9.90
CA SER A 177 -3.63 15.45 -10.51
C SER A 177 -4.18 15.32 -11.93
N PRO A 178 -5.08 16.20 -12.37
CA PRO A 178 -5.49 16.28 -13.77
C PRO A 178 -4.32 16.43 -14.76
N SER A 179 -3.20 17.03 -14.32
CA SER A 179 -2.00 17.18 -15.13
C SER A 179 -1.29 15.84 -15.47
N THR A 180 -1.59 14.78 -14.73
CA THR A 180 -1.06 13.44 -14.97
C THR A 180 -2.06 12.51 -15.65
N MET A 181 -3.14 13.05 -16.22
CA MET A 181 -4.13 12.29 -16.99
C MET A 181 -3.84 12.40 -18.48
N ILE A 182 -4.17 11.36 -19.23
CA ILE A 182 -4.14 11.37 -20.68
C ILE A 182 -5.27 12.28 -21.17
N PRO A 183 -4.99 13.26 -22.05
CA PRO A 183 -6.03 14.13 -22.60
C PRO A 183 -7.11 13.32 -23.32
N ARG A 184 -8.39 13.63 -23.07
CA ARG A 184 -9.51 13.00 -23.77
C ARG A 184 -9.58 13.40 -25.25
N SER A 185 -8.85 14.44 -25.63
CA SER A 185 -8.70 14.91 -27.04
C SER A 185 -7.78 14.02 -27.86
N ASP A 186 -7.01 13.14 -27.23
CA ASP A 186 -6.10 12.25 -27.93
C ASP A 186 -6.89 11.25 -28.78
N ARG A 187 -6.49 11.11 -30.04
CA ARG A 187 -7.21 10.36 -31.07
C ARG A 187 -6.40 9.23 -31.66
N VAL A 188 -5.10 9.21 -31.39
CA VAL A 188 -4.16 8.22 -31.91
C VAL A 188 -3.28 7.74 -30.78
N ALA A 189 -3.08 6.44 -30.70
CA ALA A 189 -2.02 5.87 -29.87
C ALA A 189 -1.25 4.82 -30.67
N ILE A 190 0.05 4.84 -30.51
CA ILE A 190 1.00 3.94 -31.13
C ILE A 190 1.66 3.14 -30.00
N ALA A 191 1.56 1.83 -30.07
CA ALA A 191 2.25 0.93 -29.15
C ALA A 191 3.49 0.36 -29.83
N GLU A 192 4.62 0.46 -29.17
CA GLU A 192 5.87 -0.22 -29.53
C GLU A 192 6.14 -1.31 -28.49
N ILE A 193 6.29 -2.55 -28.94
CA ILE A 193 6.57 -3.70 -28.08
C ILE A 193 8.01 -4.13 -28.34
N ARG A 194 8.79 -4.24 -27.28
CA ARG A 194 10.18 -4.70 -27.30
C ARG A 194 10.33 -5.94 -26.44
N GLY A 195 11.10 -6.91 -26.91
CA GLY A 195 11.56 -8.00 -26.07
C GLY A 195 12.69 -7.49 -25.18
N SER A 196 12.54 -7.64 -23.86
CA SER A 196 13.63 -7.36 -22.92
C SER A 196 14.34 -8.67 -22.63
N GLY A 197 15.52 -8.84 -23.11
CA GLY A 197 16.33 -9.97 -22.69
C GLY A 197 17.00 -10.74 -23.82
N GLY A 198 18.26 -10.94 -23.64
CA GLY A 198 19.25 -11.43 -24.58
C GLY A 198 19.05 -12.86 -25.08
N GLY A 199 17.93 -13.17 -25.72
CA GLY A 199 17.78 -14.50 -26.26
C GLY A 199 16.68 -14.73 -27.27
N THR A 200 15.63 -13.94 -27.30
CA THR A 200 14.46 -14.30 -28.13
C THR A 200 14.33 -13.53 -29.43
N GLY A 201 15.23 -12.61 -29.77
CA GLY A 201 15.25 -11.96 -31.07
C GLY A 201 13.90 -11.43 -31.57
N LEU A 202 12.98 -11.06 -30.68
CA LEU A 202 11.70 -10.50 -31.07
C LEU A 202 11.92 -9.13 -31.68
N GLU A 203 11.69 -9.02 -32.98
CA GLU A 203 11.64 -7.75 -33.68
C GLU A 203 10.68 -6.78 -32.98
N PRO A 204 11.04 -5.51 -32.84
CA PRO A 204 10.13 -4.49 -32.32
C PRO A 204 8.85 -4.47 -33.17
N ARG A 205 7.70 -4.52 -32.51
CA ARG A 205 6.40 -4.47 -33.20
C ARG A 205 5.74 -3.13 -32.90
N ILE A 206 5.33 -2.46 -33.99
CA ILE A 206 4.58 -1.20 -33.92
C ILE A 206 3.12 -1.48 -34.22
N LEU A 207 2.24 -1.12 -33.31
CA LEU A 207 0.80 -1.33 -33.45
C LEU A 207 0.06 0.01 -33.32
N LEU A 208 -0.84 0.29 -34.24
CA LEU A 208 -1.79 1.38 -34.16
C LEU A 208 -3.01 0.94 -33.34
N ILE A 209 -3.28 1.61 -32.23
CA ILE A 209 -4.43 1.29 -31.38
C ILE A 209 -5.71 1.83 -32.02
N ARG A 210 -6.67 0.93 -32.28
CA ARG A 210 -7.95 1.28 -32.91
C ARG A 210 -8.77 2.22 -32.02
N ARG A 211 -9.50 3.15 -32.62
CA ARG A 211 -10.26 4.23 -31.97
C ARG A 211 -11.18 3.73 -30.84
N GLY A 212 -11.90 2.61 -31.02
CA GLY A 212 -12.77 2.07 -29.98
C GLY A 212 -12.01 1.58 -28.74
N PHE A 213 -10.85 0.96 -28.92
CA PHE A 213 -9.97 0.56 -27.83
C PHE A 213 -9.28 1.75 -27.18
N LEU A 214 -8.91 2.77 -27.97
CA LEU A 214 -8.24 3.95 -27.47
C LEU A 214 -9.08 4.70 -26.43
N ALA A 215 -10.36 4.93 -26.72
CA ALA A 215 -11.25 5.61 -25.77
C ALA A 215 -11.37 4.85 -24.45
N LYS A 216 -11.50 3.52 -24.52
CA LYS A 216 -11.53 2.66 -23.33
C LYS A 216 -10.20 2.70 -22.60
N LEU A 217 -9.09 2.57 -23.29
CA LEU A 217 -7.74 2.61 -22.69
C LEU A 217 -7.50 3.93 -21.95
N ILE A 218 -7.85 5.08 -22.56
CA ILE A 218 -7.73 6.40 -21.93
C ILE A 218 -8.61 6.46 -20.67
N ALA A 219 -9.85 5.95 -20.73
CA ALA A 219 -10.74 5.95 -19.59
C ALA A 219 -10.19 5.07 -18.44
N ASP A 220 -9.76 3.85 -18.77
CA ASP A 220 -9.20 2.90 -17.81
C ASP A 220 -7.94 3.50 -17.16
N VAL A 221 -6.95 3.94 -17.94
CA VAL A 221 -5.72 4.56 -17.42
C VAL A 221 -6.01 5.81 -16.57
N ASN A 222 -6.97 6.62 -16.98
CA ASN A 222 -7.33 7.82 -16.22
C ASN A 222 -8.09 7.51 -14.93
N SER A 223 -8.70 6.34 -14.80
CA SER A 223 -9.38 5.91 -13.59
C SER A 223 -8.46 5.21 -12.59
N GLU A 224 -7.26 4.77 -13.04
CA GLU A 224 -6.35 4.02 -12.19
C GLU A 224 -5.77 4.84 -11.04
N PRO A 225 -5.67 4.25 -9.85
CA PRO A 225 -5.04 4.88 -8.72
C PRO A 225 -3.52 4.97 -8.92
N THR A 226 -2.91 6.01 -8.34
CA THR A 226 -1.46 6.09 -8.23
C THR A 226 -0.95 5.01 -7.28
N VAL A 227 0.18 4.41 -7.63
CA VAL A 227 0.95 3.55 -6.74
C VAL A 227 2.08 4.37 -6.13
N ALA A 228 2.39 4.05 -4.89
CA ALA A 228 3.57 4.61 -4.27
C ALA A 228 4.83 4.07 -4.96
N PRO A 229 5.77 4.92 -5.39
CA PRO A 229 6.98 4.51 -6.06
C PRO A 229 7.76 3.45 -5.27
N GLY A 230 8.32 2.47 -5.99
CA GLY A 230 9.20 1.43 -5.41
C GLY A 230 8.48 0.29 -4.70
N ARG A 231 7.14 0.21 -4.76
CA ARG A 231 6.37 -0.83 -4.09
C ARG A 231 6.13 -2.09 -4.91
N VAL A 232 6.21 -2.00 -6.20
CA VAL A 232 5.96 -3.14 -7.08
C VAL A 232 7.28 -3.79 -7.43
N GLY A 233 7.56 -4.93 -6.80
CA GLY A 233 8.61 -5.84 -7.25
C GLY A 233 8.15 -6.49 -8.54
N CYS A 234 8.79 -6.17 -9.64
CA CYS A 234 8.59 -6.86 -10.90
C CYS A 234 9.46 -8.12 -10.91
N GLY A 235 8.91 -9.23 -11.39
CA GLY A 235 9.69 -10.41 -11.73
C GLY A 235 10.66 -10.11 -12.88
N LEU A 236 11.27 -11.15 -13.44
CA LEU A 236 12.06 -10.99 -14.66
C LEU A 236 11.18 -10.39 -15.75
N VAL A 237 11.60 -9.25 -16.28
CA VAL A 237 10.88 -8.54 -17.32
C VAL A 237 11.25 -9.17 -18.66
N ASP A 238 10.31 -9.92 -19.25
CA ASP A 238 10.51 -10.56 -20.54
C ASP A 238 10.12 -9.66 -21.72
N GLN A 239 9.24 -8.69 -21.49
CA GLN A 239 8.74 -7.78 -22.51
C GLN A 239 8.43 -6.41 -21.92
N GLU A 240 8.77 -5.38 -22.69
CA GLU A 240 8.40 -3.98 -22.41
C GLU A 240 7.50 -3.47 -23.53
N ALA A 241 6.57 -2.60 -23.19
CA ALA A 241 5.75 -1.89 -24.16
C ALA A 241 5.69 -0.41 -23.85
N ASP A 242 5.94 0.40 -24.86
CA ASP A 242 5.75 1.85 -24.82
C ASP A 242 4.50 2.21 -25.63
N ILE A 243 3.54 2.93 -25.03
CA ILE A 243 2.35 3.42 -25.72
C ILE A 243 2.37 4.93 -25.72
N ASN A 244 2.44 5.52 -26.89
CA ASN A 244 2.49 6.96 -27.09
C ASN A 244 1.13 7.48 -27.57
N PHE A 245 0.59 8.50 -26.91
CA PHE A 245 -0.70 9.12 -27.20
C PHE A 245 -0.50 10.47 -27.89
N PHE A 246 -1.26 10.72 -28.95
CA PHE A 246 -1.17 11.91 -29.77
C PHE A 246 -2.55 12.55 -29.99
N SER A 247 -2.60 13.88 -30.07
CA SER A 247 -3.73 14.61 -30.63
C SER A 247 -3.73 14.47 -32.16
N LEU A 248 -4.84 14.80 -32.80
CA LEU A 248 -4.92 14.84 -34.28
C LEU A 248 -4.02 15.90 -34.93
N ALA A 249 -3.60 16.90 -34.18
CA ALA A 249 -2.61 17.86 -34.66
C ALA A 249 -1.24 17.15 -34.80
N PRO A 250 -0.55 17.32 -35.91
CA PRO A 250 0.77 16.73 -36.13
C PRO A 250 1.78 17.41 -35.20
N THR A 251 1.91 16.93 -34.00
CA THR A 251 2.96 17.32 -33.07
C THR A 251 4.05 16.25 -33.09
N SER A 252 5.30 16.67 -33.08
CA SER A 252 6.44 15.76 -33.06
C SER A 252 6.61 14.98 -31.74
N LEU A 253 5.90 15.38 -30.68
CA LEU A 253 6.00 14.78 -29.36
C LEU A 253 4.64 14.23 -28.89
N PRO A 254 4.63 13.08 -28.18
CA PRO A 254 3.42 12.54 -27.60
C PRO A 254 2.92 13.43 -26.46
N ASN A 255 1.59 13.55 -26.32
CA ASN A 255 0.95 14.23 -25.20
C ASN A 255 1.06 13.44 -23.88
N ALA A 256 1.16 12.12 -24.01
CA ALA A 256 1.40 11.20 -22.89
C ALA A 256 2.05 9.93 -23.42
N SER A 257 2.78 9.23 -22.58
CA SER A 257 3.31 7.90 -22.86
C SER A 257 3.12 6.98 -21.65
N ILE A 258 2.84 5.73 -21.91
CA ILE A 258 2.79 4.66 -20.92
C ILE A 258 3.95 3.73 -21.18
N GLN A 259 4.74 3.46 -20.16
CA GLN A 259 5.76 2.42 -20.17
C GLN A 259 5.28 1.27 -19.28
N ILE A 260 5.23 0.07 -19.85
CA ILE A 260 4.70 -1.14 -19.21
C ILE A 260 5.76 -2.22 -19.26
N GLU A 261 6.01 -2.85 -18.15
CA GLU A 261 6.70 -4.12 -18.04
C GLU A 261 5.63 -5.21 -17.90
N VAL A 262 5.59 -6.16 -18.84
CA VAL A 262 4.46 -7.09 -19.01
C VAL A 262 4.18 -7.94 -17.76
N ASN A 263 5.22 -8.23 -16.99
CA ASN A 263 5.11 -9.01 -15.74
C ASN A 263 4.96 -8.14 -14.48
N CYS A 264 4.73 -6.83 -14.64
CA CYS A 264 4.49 -5.90 -13.54
C CYS A 264 3.01 -5.60 -13.36
N ALA A 265 2.58 -5.53 -12.11
CA ALA A 265 1.25 -5.04 -11.75
C ALA A 265 1.16 -3.50 -11.76
N ALA A 266 2.22 -2.81 -12.15
CA ALA A 266 2.28 -1.37 -12.25
C ALA A 266 2.87 -0.94 -13.59
N PHE A 267 2.50 0.25 -14.03
CA PHE A 267 3.04 0.89 -15.21
C PHE A 267 3.29 2.38 -14.96
N GLN A 268 4.27 2.93 -15.66
CA GLN A 268 4.59 4.34 -15.57
C GLN A 268 3.84 5.12 -16.65
N LEU A 269 3.08 6.14 -16.25
CA LEU A 269 2.52 7.13 -17.14
C LEU A 269 3.35 8.41 -17.07
N LYS A 270 3.85 8.86 -18.22
CA LYS A 270 4.58 10.11 -18.41
C LYS A 270 3.70 11.10 -19.18
N THR A 271 3.66 12.33 -18.72
CA THR A 271 3.06 13.48 -19.41
C THR A 271 4.07 14.62 -19.45
N PRO A 272 3.90 15.64 -20.29
CA PRO A 272 4.78 16.82 -20.28
C PRO A 272 4.85 17.54 -18.92
N ARG A 273 3.92 17.27 -18.02
CA ARG A 273 3.83 17.90 -16.69
C ARG A 273 4.26 17.00 -15.53
N GLY A 274 4.69 15.77 -15.80
CA GLY A 274 5.18 14.86 -14.78
C GLY A 274 4.93 13.39 -15.10
N ALA A 275 5.50 12.53 -14.27
CA ALA A 275 5.32 11.10 -14.33
C ALA A 275 4.61 10.59 -13.07
N VAL A 276 3.81 9.54 -13.21
CA VAL A 276 3.17 8.83 -12.12
C VAL A 276 3.23 7.33 -12.36
N GLU A 277 3.36 6.57 -11.31
CA GLU A 277 3.23 5.12 -11.34
C GLU A 277 1.78 4.74 -11.03
N LEU A 278 1.18 3.88 -11.83
CA LEU A 278 -0.21 3.48 -11.74
C LEU A 278 -0.29 1.96 -11.54
N GLN A 279 -1.18 1.53 -10.67
CA GLN A 279 -1.44 0.11 -10.47
C GLN A 279 -2.72 -0.28 -11.18
N SER A 280 -2.61 -1.23 -12.12
CA SER A 280 -3.80 -1.80 -12.72
C SER A 280 -3.58 -3.19 -13.27
N GLN A 281 -4.31 -4.14 -12.73
CA GLN A 281 -4.48 -5.43 -13.36
C GLN A 281 -5.44 -5.38 -14.57
N PRO A 282 -6.59 -4.65 -14.51
CA PRO A 282 -7.50 -4.53 -15.64
C PRO A 282 -6.87 -3.90 -16.88
N THR A 283 -6.09 -2.83 -16.71
CA THR A 283 -5.41 -2.16 -17.82
C THR A 283 -4.34 -3.05 -18.44
N VAL A 284 -3.55 -3.75 -17.62
CA VAL A 284 -2.58 -4.74 -18.10
C VAL A 284 -3.28 -5.87 -18.86
N GLY A 285 -4.43 -6.37 -18.40
CA GLY A 285 -5.24 -7.36 -19.08
C GLY A 285 -5.79 -6.86 -20.44
N LEU A 286 -6.24 -5.61 -20.51
CA LEU A 286 -6.67 -4.98 -21.75
C LEU A 286 -5.50 -4.86 -22.75
N LEU A 287 -4.33 -4.43 -22.26
CA LEU A 287 -3.13 -4.30 -23.06
C LEU A 287 -2.63 -5.66 -23.55
N ALA A 288 -2.62 -6.69 -22.70
CA ALA A 288 -2.32 -8.05 -23.10
C ALA A 288 -3.28 -8.53 -24.23
N THR A 289 -4.56 -8.19 -24.15
CA THR A 289 -5.55 -8.49 -25.18
C THR A 289 -5.24 -7.76 -26.50
N ILE A 290 -4.86 -6.49 -26.45
CA ILE A 290 -4.45 -5.71 -27.62
C ILE A 290 -3.21 -6.34 -28.26
N PHE A 291 -2.23 -6.75 -27.47
CA PHE A 291 -0.99 -7.37 -27.91
C PHE A 291 -1.23 -8.76 -28.54
N LEU A 292 -2.05 -9.60 -27.90
CA LEU A 292 -2.40 -10.92 -28.40
C LEU A 292 -3.25 -10.85 -29.68
N ALA A 293 -4.19 -9.90 -29.76
CA ALA A 293 -4.98 -9.68 -30.97
C ALA A 293 -4.13 -9.16 -32.15
N GLY A 294 -3.14 -8.31 -31.85
CA GLY A 294 -2.15 -7.87 -32.85
C GLY A 294 -1.27 -9.01 -33.33
N ALA A 295 -0.79 -9.87 -32.45
CA ALA A 295 0.05 -11.02 -32.81
C ALA A 295 -0.66 -12.03 -33.71
N ARG A 296 -1.96 -12.29 -33.51
CA ARG A 296 -2.74 -13.23 -34.34
C ARG A 296 -3.03 -12.74 -35.74
N LYS A 297 -2.88 -11.47 -36.03
CA LYS A 297 -3.18 -10.89 -37.34
C LYS A 297 -2.00 -10.95 -38.32
N TYR A 298 -0.80 -11.27 -37.81
CA TYR A 298 0.45 -11.32 -38.57
C TYR A 298 1.17 -12.68 -38.46
N ALA A 299 0.55 -13.67 -37.79
CA ALA A 299 0.92 -15.08 -37.83
C ALA A 299 0.05 -15.83 -38.88
#